data_3581c3097f266227f758ae83ca33079c
#
_entry.id   3581c3097f266227f758ae83ca33079c
#
_cell.length_a   1.000
_cell.length_b   1.000
_cell.length_c   1.000
_cell.angle_alpha   90.00
_cell.angle_beta   90.00
_cell.angle_gamma   90.00
#
_symmetry.space_group_name_H-M   'P 1'
#
loop_
_entity.id
_entity.type
_entity.pdbx_description
1 polymer ?
#
loop_
_entity_poly.entity_id
_entity_poly.type
_entity_poly.pdbx_seq_one_letter_code
_entity_poly.pdbx_strand_id
1 'polypeptide(L)'
;SREPSWDRAVQVQGQMFLETQAKGGLDVQLVYFRGFDECRASKWVREPRALVDLMTKVMCRAGRTQIERVLNHALRQAKEAPVDALVYVGDCCEEDVDRLGHLAGQMGARGVRAFVFQEGDDPVASRAFRDIAKLTGGAHCRLSSTSPDELRQLLGAVAAYAAGGVAALEDANRRQAHRVRLLTKS
;
A
#
# COMPACT_ATOMS: atom_id res chain seq x y z
N SER A 1 14.59 10.23 -10.06
CA SER A 1 15.44 9.25 -9.38
C SER A 1 14.67 8.60 -8.23
N ARG A 2 14.27 7.35 -8.42
CA ARG A 2 13.46 6.58 -7.45
C ARG A 2 14.30 5.91 -6.35
N GLU A 3 15.61 5.82 -6.50
CA GLU A 3 16.46 5.10 -5.54
C GLU A 3 16.37 5.65 -4.11
N PRO A 4 16.42 6.98 -3.86
CA PRO A 4 16.32 7.49 -2.49
C PRO A 4 14.95 7.29 -1.84
N SER A 5 13.86 7.34 -2.61
CA SER A 5 12.50 7.13 -2.08
C SER A 5 12.25 5.65 -1.78
N TRP A 6 12.79 4.74 -2.59
CA TRP A 6 12.71 3.30 -2.35
C TRP A 6 13.48 2.89 -1.09
N ASP A 7 14.73 3.32 -0.93
CA ASP A 7 15.53 3.03 0.28
C ASP A 7 14.85 3.56 1.54
N ARG A 8 14.24 4.73 1.44
CA ARG A 8 13.47 5.33 2.53
C ARG A 8 12.22 4.51 2.84
N ALA A 9 11.49 4.07 1.83
CA ALA A 9 10.32 3.20 1.99
C ALA A 9 10.69 1.87 2.67
N VAL A 10 11.82 1.27 2.30
CA VAL A 10 12.35 0.04 2.93
C VAL A 10 12.61 0.25 4.41
N GLN A 11 13.30 1.33 4.78
CA GLN A 11 13.61 1.63 6.18
C GLN A 11 12.35 1.88 7.01
N VAL A 12 11.43 2.66 6.48
CA VAL A 12 10.19 3.03 7.17
C VAL A 12 9.26 1.83 7.34
N GLN A 13 9.11 1.02 6.30
CA GLN A 13 8.28 -0.19 6.38
C GLN A 13 8.88 -1.23 7.34
N GLY A 14 10.20 -1.37 7.36
CA GLY A 14 10.88 -2.26 8.31
C GLY A 14 10.60 -1.87 9.76
N GLN A 15 10.69 -0.59 10.11
CA GLN A 15 10.38 -0.10 11.47
C GLN A 15 8.90 -0.27 11.82
N MET A 16 7.99 -0.01 10.90
CA MET A 16 6.56 -0.17 11.09
C MET A 16 6.18 -1.61 11.44
N PHE A 17 6.76 -2.59 10.74
CA PHE A 17 6.48 -4.00 11.01
C PHE A 17 7.04 -4.46 12.35
N LEU A 18 8.14 -3.90 12.83
CA LEU A 18 8.64 -4.14 14.18
C LEU A 18 7.65 -3.66 15.26
N GLU A 19 6.98 -2.54 15.04
CA GLU A 19 5.98 -2.01 15.96
C GLU A 19 4.68 -2.83 15.97
N THR A 20 4.30 -3.42 14.83
CA THR A 20 3.09 -4.27 14.72
C THR A 20 3.29 -5.69 15.22
N GLN A 21 4.50 -6.18 15.31
CA GLN A 21 4.81 -7.50 15.87
C GLN A 21 4.37 -7.63 17.33
N ALA A 22 4.39 -6.54 18.09
CA ALA A 22 3.88 -6.47 19.46
C ALA A 22 2.35 -6.65 19.57
N LYS A 23 1.60 -6.62 18.45
CA LYS A 23 0.14 -6.69 18.40
C LYS A 23 -0.42 -7.96 17.72
N GLY A 24 0.39 -9.02 17.57
CA GLY A 24 -0.06 -10.29 17.00
C GLY A 24 0.48 -10.61 15.61
N GLY A 25 1.28 -9.71 15.03
CA GLY A 25 1.93 -9.91 13.73
C GLY A 25 0.98 -9.74 12.54
N LEU A 26 1.58 -9.49 11.38
CA LEU A 26 0.90 -9.42 10.09
C LEU A 26 1.56 -10.37 9.11
N ASP A 27 0.75 -11.05 8.31
CA ASP A 27 1.24 -11.74 7.14
C ASP A 27 1.30 -10.73 5.99
N VAL A 28 2.48 -10.53 5.43
CA VAL A 28 2.74 -9.52 4.39
C VAL A 28 3.33 -10.17 3.16
N GLN A 29 2.86 -9.79 2.00
CA GLN A 29 3.42 -10.16 0.72
C GLN A 29 3.92 -8.92 0.00
N LEU A 30 5.18 -8.94 -0.44
CA LEU A 30 5.73 -7.89 -1.28
C LEU A 30 5.39 -8.18 -2.74
N VAL A 31 4.72 -7.23 -3.38
CA VAL A 31 4.49 -7.24 -4.82
C VAL A 31 5.23 -6.06 -5.42
N TYR A 32 6.03 -6.29 -6.43
CA TYR A 32 6.76 -5.24 -7.12
C TYR A 32 6.70 -5.45 -8.64
N PHE A 33 6.78 -4.34 -9.35
CA PHE A 33 6.91 -4.36 -10.79
C PHE A 33 8.08 -3.47 -11.24
N ARG A 34 8.67 -3.83 -12.35
CA ARG A 34 9.78 -3.08 -12.96
C ARG A 34 9.87 -3.34 -14.46
N GLY A 35 10.51 -2.44 -15.19
CA GLY A 35 10.57 -2.56 -16.64
C GLY A 35 9.19 -2.52 -17.29
N PHE A 36 9.00 -3.26 -18.36
CA PHE A 36 7.76 -3.21 -19.15
C PHE A 36 6.79 -4.36 -18.81
N ASP A 37 7.30 -5.50 -18.35
CA ASP A 37 6.49 -6.73 -18.21
C ASP A 37 6.80 -7.55 -16.96
N GLU A 38 7.62 -7.08 -16.05
CA GLU A 38 7.97 -7.80 -14.86
C GLU A 38 7.11 -7.35 -13.67
N CYS A 39 6.22 -8.22 -13.24
CA CYS A 39 5.47 -8.08 -12.00
C CYS A 39 5.64 -9.37 -11.19
N ARG A 40 6.22 -9.29 -10.00
CA ARG A 40 6.54 -10.42 -9.14
C ARG A 40 5.97 -10.25 -7.74
N ALA A 41 5.63 -11.36 -7.13
CA ALA A 41 5.21 -11.43 -5.73
C ALA A 41 6.15 -12.33 -4.93
N SER A 42 6.46 -11.93 -3.72
CA SER A 42 7.17 -12.78 -2.76
C SER A 42 6.26 -13.87 -2.19
N LYS A 43 6.81 -14.76 -1.39
CA LYS A 43 6.02 -15.53 -0.44
C LYS A 43 5.45 -14.61 0.62
N TRP A 44 4.38 -15.03 1.28
CA TRP A 44 3.88 -14.38 2.48
C TRP A 44 4.90 -14.51 3.60
N VAL A 45 5.21 -13.42 4.27
CA VAL A 45 6.18 -13.35 5.37
C VAL A 45 5.53 -12.71 6.58
N ARG A 46 5.82 -13.23 7.76
CA ARG A 46 5.35 -12.68 9.05
C ARG A 46 6.45 -11.93 9.77
N GLU A 47 7.69 -12.31 9.54
CA GLU A 47 8.85 -11.68 10.18
C GLU A 47 9.20 -10.35 9.51
N PRO A 48 9.23 -9.22 10.24
CA PRO A 48 9.58 -7.92 9.68
C PRO A 48 10.92 -7.89 8.96
N ARG A 49 11.92 -8.58 9.51
CA ARG A 49 13.27 -8.65 8.90
C ARG A 49 13.22 -9.34 7.53
N ALA A 50 12.42 -10.38 7.38
CA ALA A 50 12.28 -11.08 6.11
C ALA A 50 11.69 -10.15 5.03
N LEU A 51 10.76 -9.26 5.38
CA LEU A 51 10.21 -8.26 4.46
C LEU A 51 11.28 -7.25 4.05
N VAL A 52 12.04 -6.71 5.02
CA VAL A 52 13.14 -5.78 4.73
C VAL A 52 14.16 -6.42 3.80
N ASP A 53 14.57 -7.67 4.06
CA ASP A 53 15.50 -8.41 3.21
C ASP A 53 14.96 -8.62 1.79
N LEU A 54 13.65 -8.85 1.64
CA LEU A 54 13.01 -8.94 0.33
C LEU A 54 13.04 -7.59 -0.40
N MET A 55 12.70 -6.52 0.30
CA MET A 55 12.66 -5.17 -0.28
C MET A 55 14.06 -4.69 -0.72
N THR A 56 15.09 -4.96 0.08
CA THR A 56 16.48 -4.59 -0.26
C THR A 56 17.03 -5.32 -1.49
N LYS A 57 16.47 -6.47 -1.83
CA LYS A 57 16.87 -7.25 -3.02
C LYS A 57 16.19 -6.78 -4.31
N VAL A 58 15.15 -5.95 -4.20
CA VAL A 58 14.45 -5.42 -5.37
C VAL A 58 15.26 -4.29 -5.98
N MET A 59 15.77 -4.51 -7.18
CA MET A 59 16.43 -3.46 -7.96
C MET A 59 15.41 -2.69 -8.78
N CYS A 60 15.36 -1.37 -8.60
CA CYS A 60 14.53 -0.50 -9.41
C CYS A 60 15.00 -0.47 -10.85
N ARG A 61 14.05 -0.58 -11.78
CA ARG A 61 14.28 -0.37 -13.22
C ARG A 61 13.20 0.55 -13.76
N ALA A 62 13.58 1.53 -14.55
CA ALA A 62 12.63 2.35 -15.28
C ALA A 62 11.75 1.48 -16.19
N GLY A 63 10.48 1.84 -16.31
CA GLY A 63 9.51 1.09 -17.10
C GLY A 63 8.13 1.71 -17.00
N ARG A 64 7.13 0.97 -17.43
CA ARG A 64 5.73 1.39 -17.31
C ARG A 64 5.13 0.96 -15.97
N THR A 65 4.09 1.67 -15.57
CA THR A 65 3.24 1.22 -14.46
C THR A 65 2.56 -0.10 -14.81
N GLN A 66 2.38 -0.96 -13.81
CA GLN A 66 1.72 -2.25 -13.97
C GLN A 66 0.69 -2.43 -12.84
N ILE A 67 -0.09 -1.40 -12.60
CA ILE A 67 -1.10 -1.34 -11.53
C ILE A 67 -2.14 -2.42 -11.74
N GLU A 68 -2.61 -2.59 -12.96
CA GLU A 68 -3.57 -3.64 -13.31
C GLU A 68 -3.10 -5.04 -12.87
N ARG A 69 -1.82 -5.34 -13.06
CA ARG A 69 -1.25 -6.62 -12.63
C ARG A 69 -1.23 -6.77 -11.11
N VAL A 70 -0.94 -5.69 -10.40
CA VAL A 70 -0.97 -5.68 -8.93
C VAL A 70 -2.39 -5.90 -8.41
N LEU A 71 -3.39 -5.18 -8.95
CA LEU A 71 -4.79 -5.35 -8.56
C LEU A 71 -5.31 -6.76 -8.87
N ASN A 72 -4.99 -7.29 -10.04
CA ASN A 72 -5.33 -8.67 -10.41
C ASN A 72 -4.65 -9.70 -9.51
N HIS A 73 -3.41 -9.45 -9.08
CA HIS A 73 -2.73 -10.30 -8.12
C HIS A 73 -3.44 -10.30 -6.77
N ALA A 74 -3.78 -9.13 -6.25
CA ALA A 74 -4.54 -9.00 -4.99
C ALA A 74 -5.90 -9.74 -5.07
N LEU A 75 -6.61 -9.62 -6.20
CA LEU A 75 -7.85 -10.35 -6.44
C LEU A 75 -7.66 -11.87 -6.45
N ARG A 76 -6.58 -12.38 -7.05
CA ARG A 76 -6.28 -13.81 -7.02
C ARG A 76 -6.00 -14.30 -5.60
N GLN A 77 -5.17 -13.55 -4.85
CA GLN A 77 -4.88 -13.89 -3.45
C GLN A 77 -6.14 -13.87 -2.59
N ALA A 78 -7.02 -12.90 -2.79
CA ALA A 78 -8.29 -12.80 -2.06
C ALA A 78 -9.30 -13.92 -2.38
N LYS A 79 -9.09 -14.69 -3.43
CA LYS A 79 -9.87 -15.91 -3.70
C LYS A 79 -9.38 -17.11 -2.87
N GLU A 80 -8.10 -17.12 -2.52
CA GLU A 80 -7.46 -18.22 -1.80
C GLU A 80 -7.56 -18.02 -0.28
N ALA A 81 -7.36 -16.79 0.18
CA ALA A 81 -7.42 -16.42 1.59
C ALA A 81 -7.81 -14.94 1.75
N PRO A 82 -8.37 -14.53 2.90
CA PRO A 82 -8.70 -13.13 3.16
C PRO A 82 -7.47 -12.23 3.02
N VAL A 83 -7.62 -11.14 2.25
CA VAL A 83 -6.64 -10.06 2.13
C VAL A 83 -7.30 -8.80 2.69
N ASP A 84 -6.78 -8.30 3.82
CA ASP A 84 -7.39 -7.16 4.52
C ASP A 84 -7.07 -5.84 3.85
N ALA A 85 -5.84 -5.68 3.37
CA ALA A 85 -5.38 -4.42 2.80
C ALA A 85 -4.36 -4.63 1.68
N LEU A 86 -4.46 -3.78 0.66
CA LEU A 86 -3.42 -3.52 -0.33
C LEU A 86 -2.81 -2.15 -0.03
N VAL A 87 -1.49 -2.10 0.14
CA VAL A 87 -0.75 -0.83 0.17
C VAL A 87 -0.07 -0.66 -1.18
N TYR A 88 -0.36 0.44 -1.85
CA TYR A 88 0.27 0.80 -3.11
C TYR A 88 1.00 2.14 -2.98
N VAL A 89 2.22 2.20 -3.47
CA VAL A 89 3.02 3.42 -3.53
C VAL A 89 3.42 3.67 -4.98
N GLY A 90 3.12 4.83 -5.52
CA GLY A 90 3.43 5.16 -6.91
C GLY A 90 3.35 6.66 -7.21
N ASP A 91 3.89 7.04 -8.35
CA ASP A 91 4.04 8.43 -8.79
C ASP A 91 3.26 8.76 -10.07
N CYS A 92 2.95 7.77 -10.89
CA CYS A 92 2.28 7.96 -12.19
C CYS A 92 1.29 6.82 -12.49
N CYS A 93 0.42 7.06 -13.47
CA CYS A 93 -0.50 6.08 -14.01
C CYS A 93 -0.57 6.23 -15.54
N GLU A 94 -0.10 5.21 -16.23
CA GLU A 94 -0.08 5.15 -17.71
C GLU A 94 -1.11 4.15 -18.25
N GLU A 95 -1.91 3.60 -17.36
CA GLU A 95 -2.88 2.55 -17.66
C GLU A 95 -4.31 3.10 -17.77
N ASP A 96 -5.21 2.31 -18.36
CA ASP A 96 -6.62 2.66 -18.49
C ASP A 96 -7.29 2.77 -17.12
N VAL A 97 -7.69 3.99 -16.77
CA VAL A 97 -8.27 4.33 -15.46
C VAL A 97 -9.62 3.61 -15.24
N ASP A 98 -10.42 3.45 -16.28
CA ASP A 98 -11.72 2.77 -16.18
C ASP A 98 -11.54 1.28 -15.88
N ARG A 99 -10.54 0.66 -16.49
CA ARG A 99 -10.19 -0.72 -16.23
C ARG A 99 -9.66 -0.92 -14.82
N LEU A 100 -8.81 -0.02 -14.32
CA LEU A 100 -8.36 -0.04 -12.94
C LEU A 100 -9.52 0.14 -11.96
N GLY A 101 -10.46 1.03 -12.28
CA GLY A 101 -11.69 1.24 -11.50
C GLY A 101 -12.55 -0.03 -11.42
N HIS A 102 -12.71 -0.75 -12.52
CA HIS A 102 -13.43 -2.03 -12.53
C HIS A 102 -12.80 -3.07 -11.60
N LEU A 103 -11.48 -3.22 -11.64
CA LEU A 103 -10.75 -4.13 -10.75
C LEU A 103 -10.85 -3.70 -9.30
N ALA A 104 -10.75 -2.40 -9.03
CA ALA A 104 -10.90 -1.85 -7.68
C ALA A 104 -12.31 -2.12 -7.13
N GLY A 105 -13.36 -1.99 -7.94
CA GLY A 105 -14.72 -2.37 -7.56
C GLY A 105 -14.84 -3.85 -7.17
N GLN A 106 -14.21 -4.74 -7.92
CA GLN A 106 -14.15 -6.16 -7.56
C GLN A 106 -13.39 -6.42 -6.26
N MET A 107 -12.31 -5.68 -5.99
CA MET A 107 -11.56 -5.75 -4.73
C MET A 107 -12.44 -5.30 -3.56
N GLY A 108 -13.12 -4.16 -3.70
CA GLY A 108 -14.04 -3.64 -2.68
C GLY A 108 -15.15 -4.64 -2.34
N ALA A 109 -15.75 -5.28 -3.35
CA ALA A 109 -16.76 -6.32 -3.15
C ALA A 109 -16.23 -7.57 -2.39
N ARG A 110 -14.91 -7.79 -2.39
CA ARG A 110 -14.23 -8.86 -1.64
C ARG A 110 -13.68 -8.42 -0.30
N GLY A 111 -13.90 -7.16 0.09
CA GLY A 111 -13.41 -6.60 1.34
C GLY A 111 -11.92 -6.23 1.34
N VAL A 112 -11.26 -6.25 0.18
CA VAL A 112 -9.86 -5.81 0.06
C VAL A 112 -9.83 -4.29 -0.05
N ARG A 113 -9.31 -3.60 0.96
CA ARG A 113 -9.16 -2.14 0.95
C ARG A 113 -7.80 -1.71 0.41
N ALA A 114 -7.80 -0.72 -0.48
CA ALA A 114 -6.56 -0.17 -1.04
C ALA A 114 -6.21 1.15 -0.37
N PHE A 115 -5.03 1.19 0.21
CA PHE A 115 -4.41 2.40 0.74
C PHE A 115 -3.32 2.84 -0.23
N VAL A 116 -3.57 3.95 -0.91
CA VAL A 116 -2.74 4.40 -2.03
C VAL A 116 -1.97 5.65 -1.62
N PHE A 117 -0.66 5.55 -1.65
CA PHE A 117 0.25 6.63 -1.35
C PHE A 117 0.88 7.16 -2.64
N GLN A 118 0.59 8.40 -2.95
CA GLN A 118 1.06 9.04 -4.18
C GLN A 118 2.28 9.89 -3.91
N GLU A 119 3.36 9.64 -4.63
CA GLU A 119 4.50 10.54 -4.76
C GLU A 119 4.25 11.50 -5.94
N GLY A 120 4.63 12.77 -5.76
CA GLY A 120 4.41 13.78 -6.80
C GLY A 120 2.96 14.23 -6.96
N ASP A 121 2.69 14.89 -8.08
CA ASP A 121 1.45 15.62 -8.34
C ASP A 121 0.81 15.32 -9.70
N ASP A 122 1.16 14.20 -10.32
CA ASP A 122 0.58 13.78 -11.60
C ASP A 122 -0.95 13.72 -11.51
N PRO A 123 -1.70 14.48 -12.33
CA PRO A 123 -3.15 14.57 -12.22
C PRO A 123 -3.87 13.30 -12.65
N VAL A 124 -3.32 12.54 -13.59
CA VAL A 124 -3.89 11.26 -14.05
C VAL A 124 -3.74 10.23 -12.94
N ALA A 125 -2.56 10.13 -12.35
CA ALA A 125 -2.32 9.27 -11.18
C ALA A 125 -3.22 9.67 -10.02
N SER A 126 -3.37 10.96 -9.73
CA SER A 126 -4.21 11.45 -8.64
C SER A 126 -5.68 11.03 -8.81
N ARG A 127 -6.19 11.07 -10.03
CA ARG A 127 -7.54 10.60 -10.34
C ARG A 127 -7.65 9.08 -10.17
N ALA A 128 -6.79 8.33 -10.84
CA ALA A 128 -6.80 6.87 -10.79
C ALA A 128 -6.66 6.34 -9.35
N PHE A 129 -5.73 6.89 -8.58
CA PHE A 129 -5.45 6.46 -7.21
C PHE A 129 -6.59 6.78 -6.24
N ARG A 130 -7.23 7.93 -6.43
CA ARG A 130 -8.42 8.31 -5.66
C ARG A 130 -9.60 7.39 -5.97
N ASP A 131 -9.82 7.06 -7.23
CA ASP A 131 -10.89 6.17 -7.65
C ASP A 131 -10.66 4.74 -7.12
N ILE A 132 -9.43 4.22 -7.19
CA ILE A 132 -9.07 2.92 -6.60
C ILE A 132 -9.35 2.92 -5.09
N ALA A 133 -8.89 3.93 -4.37
CA ALA A 133 -9.10 4.04 -2.93
C ALA A 133 -10.60 4.10 -2.59
N LYS A 134 -11.37 4.94 -3.28
CA LYS A 134 -12.81 5.10 -3.07
C LYS A 134 -13.58 3.80 -3.34
N LEU A 135 -13.33 3.14 -4.46
CA LEU A 135 -14.04 1.92 -4.85
C LEU A 135 -13.72 0.72 -3.94
N THR A 136 -12.57 0.71 -3.31
CA THR A 136 -12.19 -0.32 -2.33
C THR A 136 -12.58 0.03 -0.89
N GLY A 137 -13.08 1.25 -0.63
CA GLY A 137 -13.33 1.73 0.72
C GLY A 137 -12.07 1.98 1.54
N GLY A 138 -10.93 2.16 0.89
CA GLY A 138 -9.65 2.53 1.49
C GLY A 138 -9.40 4.04 1.51
N ALA A 139 -8.15 4.46 1.33
CA ALA A 139 -7.78 5.88 1.36
C ALA A 139 -6.66 6.20 0.35
N HIS A 140 -6.67 7.43 -0.15
CA HIS A 140 -5.60 7.99 -0.97
C HIS A 140 -4.93 9.15 -0.22
N CYS A 141 -3.60 9.11 -0.14
CA CYS A 141 -2.79 10.15 0.49
C CYS A 141 -1.65 10.56 -0.43
N ARG A 142 -1.40 11.87 -0.51
CA ARG A 142 -0.17 12.38 -1.11
C ARG A 142 0.95 12.37 -0.09
N LEU A 143 2.10 11.87 -0.48
CA LEU A 143 3.31 11.94 0.31
C LEU A 143 4.01 13.26 0.04
N SER A 144 4.28 14.02 1.09
CA SER A 144 5.20 15.15 0.97
C SER A 144 6.63 14.62 0.88
N SER A 145 7.42 15.14 -0.05
CA SER A 145 8.81 14.73 -0.27
C SER A 145 9.72 14.96 0.95
N THR A 146 9.22 15.63 1.97
CA THR A 146 10.00 16.13 3.11
C THR A 146 9.77 15.39 4.43
N SER A 147 8.80 14.46 4.51
CA SER A 147 8.46 13.84 5.81
C SER A 147 8.44 12.32 5.78
N PRO A 148 9.57 11.65 6.10
CA PRO A 148 9.61 10.19 6.33
C PRO A 148 8.64 9.75 7.42
N ASP A 149 8.40 10.59 8.42
CA ASP A 149 7.49 10.29 9.53
C ASP A 149 6.02 10.21 9.10
N GLU A 150 5.62 10.94 8.07
CA GLU A 150 4.25 10.87 7.55
C GLU A 150 3.95 9.50 6.95
N LEU A 151 4.83 8.98 6.09
CA LEU A 151 4.69 7.64 5.53
C LEU A 151 4.68 6.57 6.64
N ARG A 152 5.56 6.69 7.62
CA ARG A 152 5.62 5.78 8.77
C ARG A 152 4.30 5.76 9.54
N GLN A 153 3.72 6.93 9.83
CA GLN A 153 2.46 7.03 10.56
C GLN A 153 1.29 6.45 9.76
N LEU A 154 1.23 6.74 8.47
CA LEU A 154 0.19 6.24 7.58
C LEU A 154 0.25 4.71 7.44
N LEU A 155 1.45 4.17 7.24
CA LEU A 155 1.64 2.72 7.19
C LEU A 155 1.32 2.04 8.53
N GLY A 156 1.66 2.68 9.65
CA GLY A 156 1.27 2.21 10.99
C GLY A 156 -0.25 2.13 11.17
N ALA A 157 -0.98 3.10 10.64
CA ALA A 157 -2.45 3.09 10.65
C ALA A 157 -3.03 1.96 9.78
N VAL A 158 -2.48 1.72 8.60
CA VAL A 158 -2.89 0.59 7.74
C VAL A 158 -2.63 -0.74 8.43
N ALA A 159 -1.48 -0.88 9.07
CA ALA A 159 -1.12 -2.08 9.81
C ALA A 159 -2.07 -2.33 11.00
N ALA A 160 -2.43 -1.29 11.73
CA ALA A 160 -3.42 -1.38 12.81
C ALA A 160 -4.79 -1.83 12.26
N TYR A 161 -5.22 -1.28 11.13
CA TYR A 161 -6.42 -1.69 10.44
C TYR A 161 -6.38 -3.18 10.05
N ALA A 162 -5.31 -3.62 9.41
CA ALA A 162 -5.16 -5.01 8.96
C ALA A 162 -5.13 -6.01 10.14
N ALA A 163 -4.59 -5.59 11.29
CA ALA A 163 -4.51 -6.43 12.49
C ALA A 163 -5.82 -6.51 13.28
N GLY A 164 -6.67 -5.48 13.26
CA GLY A 164 -7.85 -5.40 14.14
C GLY A 164 -9.04 -4.62 13.57
N GLY A 165 -9.06 -4.36 12.27
CA GLY A 165 -10.16 -3.67 11.61
C GLY A 165 -10.33 -2.21 12.01
N VAL A 166 -11.53 -1.68 11.81
CA VAL A 166 -11.86 -0.26 12.08
C VAL A 166 -11.68 0.10 13.56
N ALA A 167 -12.04 -0.78 14.49
CA ALA A 167 -11.90 -0.53 15.92
C ALA A 167 -10.44 -0.31 16.34
N ALA A 168 -9.50 -1.09 15.80
CA ALA A 168 -8.08 -0.92 16.07
C ALA A 168 -7.53 0.36 15.43
N LEU A 169 -8.04 0.75 14.25
CA LEU A 169 -7.70 2.00 13.60
C LEU A 169 -8.19 3.21 14.41
N GLU A 170 -9.40 3.17 14.95
CA GLU A 170 -9.96 4.21 15.81
C GLU A 170 -9.18 4.35 17.12
N ASP A 171 -8.74 3.25 17.72
CA ASP A 171 -7.93 3.27 18.93
C ASP A 171 -6.52 3.85 18.65
N ALA A 172 -5.90 3.48 17.52
CA ALA A 172 -4.66 4.09 17.05
C ALA A 172 -4.83 5.60 16.80
N ASN A 173 -5.99 6.01 16.26
CA ASN A 173 -6.33 7.41 16.04
C ASN A 173 -6.47 8.20 17.34
N ARG A 174 -7.10 7.63 18.37
CA ARG A 174 -7.20 8.27 19.69
C ARG A 174 -5.85 8.50 20.34
N ARG A 175 -4.88 7.63 20.08
CA ARG A 175 -3.51 7.74 20.61
C ARG A 175 -2.63 8.75 19.85
N GLN A 176 -2.95 9.03 18.58
CA GLN A 176 -2.20 9.95 17.71
C GLN A 176 -3.11 11.03 17.10
N ALA A 177 -3.69 11.86 17.92
CA ALA A 177 -4.85 12.71 17.66
C ALA A 177 -4.83 13.68 16.47
N HIS A 178 -3.84 13.75 15.61
CA HIS A 178 -3.81 14.81 14.59
C HIS A 178 -3.60 14.38 13.12
N ARG A 179 -3.04 13.23 12.80
CA ARG A 179 -2.69 12.88 11.41
C ARG A 179 -3.45 11.71 10.81
N VAL A 180 -4.02 10.86 11.62
CA VAL A 180 -4.76 9.67 11.15
C VAL A 180 -6.18 9.99 10.69
N ARG A 181 -6.68 11.21 10.90
CA ARG A 181 -7.97 11.70 10.38
C ARG A 181 -8.10 11.59 8.86
N LEU A 182 -6.99 11.50 8.12
CA LEU A 182 -7.01 11.39 6.66
C LEU A 182 -7.44 10.00 6.16
N LEU A 183 -7.25 8.95 6.96
CA LEU A 183 -7.60 7.57 6.59
C LEU A 183 -9.03 7.15 6.98
N THR A 184 -9.73 7.97 7.78
CA THR A 184 -11.09 7.69 8.25
C THR A 184 -12.16 8.57 7.61
N LYS A 185 -11.75 9.59 6.84
CA LYS A 185 -12.67 10.45 6.08
C LYS A 185 -12.69 10.03 4.62
N SER A 186 -13.53 9.13 4.27
CA SER A 186 -14.10 8.95 2.91
C SER A 186 -15.59 8.74 3.05
#